data_46d8109d11d4e7ce61dc0524ac351c59
#
_entry.id   46d8109d11d4e7ce61dc0524ac351c59
#
_cell.length_a   1.000
_cell.length_b   1.000
_cell.length_c   1.000
_cell.angle_alpha   90.00
_cell.angle_beta   90.00
_cell.angle_gamma   90.00
#
_symmetry.space_group_name_H-M   'P 1'
#
loop_
_entity.id
_entity.type
_entity.pdbx_description
1 polymer ?
#
loop_
_entity_poly.entity_id
_entity_poly.type
_entity_poly.pdbx_seq_one_letter_code
_entity_poly.pdbx_strand_id
1 'polypeptide(L)'
;LSIKDKKDFKNVFYAGSHDACLLAVLNNKADVCGMSSRNYEARLADNTFKNEDVRIIHKSEKVPPPPLAYSKKIPLEDRKKIKSAVLEAHKHGEIGGYGGTMSHYISVSDSDYDVLRNVVKLLNKKK
;
A
#
# COMPACT_ATOMS: atom_id res chain seq x y z
N LEU A 1 -14.18 -20.53 6.47
CA LEU A 1 -12.76 -20.75 6.80
C LEU A 1 -12.25 -19.50 7.51
N SER A 2 -11.85 -19.65 8.79
CA SER A 2 -11.30 -18.55 9.59
C SER A 2 -9.78 -18.67 9.60
N ILE A 3 -9.11 -17.96 8.71
CA ILE A 3 -7.64 -17.86 8.71
C ILE A 3 -7.24 -16.92 9.85
N LYS A 4 -6.54 -17.43 10.84
CA LYS A 4 -6.14 -16.67 12.04
C LYS A 4 -4.64 -16.46 12.19
N ASP A 5 -3.81 -17.31 11.57
CA ASP A 5 -2.36 -17.29 11.72
C ASP A 5 -1.65 -17.78 10.45
N LYS A 6 -0.34 -17.51 10.35
CA LYS A 6 0.54 -18.09 9.32
C LYS A 6 0.53 -19.62 9.31
N LYS A 7 0.27 -20.24 10.46
CA LYS A 7 0.16 -21.71 10.62
C LYS A 7 -1.02 -22.32 9.87
N ASP A 8 -2.01 -21.51 9.48
CA ASP A 8 -3.15 -21.96 8.70
C ASP A 8 -2.80 -22.17 7.21
N PHE A 9 -1.60 -21.74 6.81
CA PHE A 9 -1.06 -21.94 5.47
C PHE A 9 0.02 -23.02 5.47
N LYS A 10 0.03 -23.87 4.44
CA LYS A 10 1.05 -24.88 4.25
C LYS A 10 2.45 -24.26 4.07
N ASN A 11 2.52 -23.16 3.34
CA ASN A 11 3.75 -22.43 3.10
C ASN A 11 3.46 -20.92 2.96
N VAL A 12 4.35 -20.07 3.48
CA VAL A 12 4.28 -18.61 3.34
C VAL A 12 5.65 -18.10 2.94
N PHE A 13 5.72 -17.35 1.87
CA PHE A 13 6.95 -16.73 1.39
C PHE A 13 6.72 -15.28 0.96
N TYR A 14 7.79 -14.52 0.90
CA TYR A 14 7.78 -13.15 0.41
C TYR A 14 8.23 -13.13 -1.04
N ALA A 15 7.35 -12.68 -1.94
CA ALA A 15 7.63 -12.62 -3.37
C ALA A 15 8.55 -11.47 -3.80
N GLY A 16 8.83 -10.51 -2.89
CA GLY A 16 9.68 -9.36 -3.14
C GLY A 16 8.95 -8.12 -3.66
N SER A 17 7.88 -8.29 -4.44
CA SER A 17 7.05 -7.18 -4.93
C SER A 17 5.58 -7.58 -5.07
N HIS A 18 4.69 -6.59 -5.21
CA HIS A 18 3.28 -6.85 -5.50
C HIS A 18 3.09 -7.54 -6.86
N ASP A 19 3.86 -7.15 -7.85
CA ASP A 19 3.81 -7.75 -9.19
C ASP A 19 4.26 -9.22 -9.16
N ALA A 20 5.37 -9.51 -8.50
CA ALA A 20 5.84 -10.89 -8.34
C ALA A 20 4.84 -11.75 -7.56
N CYS A 21 4.14 -11.18 -6.57
CA CYS A 21 3.10 -11.85 -5.81
C CYS A 21 1.89 -12.20 -6.71
N LEU A 22 1.42 -11.27 -7.52
CA LEU A 22 0.34 -11.49 -8.47
C LEU A 22 0.73 -12.55 -9.51
N LEU A 23 1.91 -12.43 -10.12
CA LEU A 23 2.41 -13.39 -11.09
C LEU A 23 2.56 -14.80 -10.50
N ALA A 24 2.90 -14.92 -9.21
CA ALA A 24 2.94 -16.23 -8.56
C ALA A 24 1.57 -16.91 -8.53
N VAL A 25 0.49 -16.16 -8.33
CA VAL A 25 -0.88 -16.70 -8.39
C VAL A 25 -1.27 -17.04 -9.83
N LEU A 26 -1.06 -16.14 -10.77
CA LEU A 26 -1.39 -16.35 -12.18
C LEU A 26 -0.66 -17.56 -12.80
N ASN A 27 0.54 -17.86 -12.31
CA ASN A 27 1.35 -19.00 -12.74
C ASN A 27 1.20 -20.25 -11.82
N ASN A 28 0.19 -20.30 -10.97
CA ASN A 28 -0.06 -21.42 -10.04
C ASN A 28 1.14 -21.77 -9.12
N LYS A 29 1.97 -20.77 -8.78
CA LYS A 29 3.09 -20.90 -7.82
C LYS A 29 2.65 -20.56 -6.39
N ALA A 30 1.52 -19.89 -6.25
CA ALA A 30 0.87 -19.59 -4.98
C ALA A 30 -0.65 -19.65 -5.16
N ASP A 31 -1.36 -20.08 -4.11
CA ASP A 31 -2.83 -20.13 -4.10
C ASP A 31 -3.43 -18.76 -3.75
N VAL A 32 -2.71 -17.95 -2.98
CA VAL A 32 -3.18 -16.64 -2.47
C VAL A 32 -2.04 -15.63 -2.47
N CYS A 33 -2.38 -14.39 -2.77
CA CYS A 33 -1.47 -13.25 -2.75
C CYS A 33 -2.06 -12.08 -1.94
N GLY A 34 -1.24 -11.49 -1.06
CA GLY A 34 -1.56 -10.22 -0.40
C GLY A 34 -0.90 -9.06 -1.14
N MET A 35 -1.72 -8.16 -1.68
CA MET A 35 -1.21 -6.97 -2.39
C MET A 35 -2.05 -5.73 -2.10
N SER A 36 -1.54 -4.55 -2.43
CA SER A 36 -2.32 -3.32 -2.30
C SER A 36 -3.38 -3.21 -3.41
N SER A 37 -4.55 -2.67 -3.08
CA SER A 37 -5.61 -2.40 -4.06
C SER A 37 -5.12 -1.56 -5.23
N ARG A 38 -4.27 -0.59 -4.96
CA ARG A 38 -3.68 0.29 -5.98
C ARG A 38 -2.85 -0.47 -7.02
N ASN A 39 -1.97 -1.39 -6.57
CA ASN A 39 -1.20 -2.22 -7.50
C ASN A 39 -2.11 -3.19 -8.26
N TYR A 40 -3.14 -3.73 -7.61
CA TYR A 40 -4.14 -4.55 -8.25
C TYR A 40 -4.85 -3.79 -9.39
N GLU A 41 -5.35 -2.60 -9.10
CA GLU A 41 -6.07 -1.76 -10.06
C GLU A 41 -5.17 -1.31 -11.22
N ALA A 42 -3.90 -0.96 -10.94
CA ALA A 42 -2.93 -0.59 -11.98
C ALA A 42 -2.65 -1.75 -12.94
N ARG A 43 -2.45 -2.98 -12.42
CA ARG A 43 -2.18 -4.15 -13.25
C ARG A 43 -3.43 -4.63 -14.02
N LEU A 44 -4.60 -4.38 -13.50
CA LEU A 44 -5.86 -4.61 -14.22
C LEU A 44 -6.00 -3.60 -15.37
N ALA A 45 -5.70 -2.33 -15.12
CA ALA A 45 -5.81 -1.26 -16.11
C ALA A 45 -4.80 -1.40 -17.26
N ASP A 46 -3.61 -1.93 -17.00
CA ASP A 46 -2.60 -2.19 -18.04
C ASP A 46 -2.74 -3.58 -18.71
N ASN A 47 -3.83 -4.29 -18.41
CA ASN A 47 -4.14 -5.63 -18.95
C ASN A 47 -3.09 -6.71 -18.63
N THR A 48 -2.32 -6.57 -17.53
CA THR A 48 -1.42 -7.63 -17.04
C THR A 48 -2.21 -8.91 -16.71
N PHE A 49 -3.46 -8.77 -16.27
CA PHE A 49 -4.41 -9.84 -16.02
C PHE A 49 -5.85 -9.33 -16.23
N LYS A 50 -6.83 -10.25 -16.24
CA LYS A 50 -8.26 -9.93 -16.31
C LYS A 50 -8.95 -10.24 -14.99
N ASN A 51 -10.11 -9.63 -14.74
CA ASN A 51 -10.89 -9.88 -13.51
C ASN A 51 -11.27 -11.36 -13.31
N GLU A 52 -11.39 -12.12 -14.39
CA GLU A 52 -11.72 -13.55 -14.38
C GLU A 52 -10.54 -14.43 -13.96
N ASP A 53 -9.29 -13.95 -14.08
CA ASP A 53 -8.09 -14.72 -13.76
C ASP A 53 -7.86 -14.86 -12.25
N VAL A 54 -8.39 -13.92 -11.45
CA VAL A 54 -8.20 -13.91 -10.00
C VAL A 54 -9.48 -13.49 -9.27
N ARG A 55 -9.65 -13.95 -8.04
CA ARG A 55 -10.77 -13.58 -7.16
C ARG A 55 -10.30 -12.89 -5.90
N ILE A 56 -10.85 -11.71 -5.64
CA ILE A 56 -10.63 -11.02 -4.36
C ILE A 56 -11.41 -11.77 -3.27
N ILE A 57 -10.70 -12.37 -2.32
CA ILE A 57 -11.26 -13.12 -1.20
C ILE A 57 -11.45 -12.30 0.06
N HIS A 58 -10.70 -11.19 0.19
CA HIS A 58 -10.78 -10.27 1.33
C HIS A 58 -10.26 -8.88 0.96
N LYS A 59 -10.91 -7.85 1.47
CA LYS A 59 -10.42 -6.47 1.48
C LYS A 59 -10.28 -6.01 2.92
N SER A 60 -9.11 -5.49 3.28
CA SER A 60 -8.90 -4.87 4.59
C SER A 60 -9.62 -3.53 4.70
N GLU A 61 -9.65 -2.94 5.89
CA GLU A 61 -9.93 -1.52 6.05
C GLU A 61 -8.94 -0.70 5.22
N LYS A 62 -9.34 0.52 4.85
CA LYS A 62 -8.48 1.43 4.11
C LYS A 62 -7.25 1.79 4.96
N VAL A 63 -6.08 1.55 4.39
CA VAL A 63 -4.79 1.89 4.98
C VAL A 63 -4.23 3.09 4.23
N PRO A 64 -3.86 4.18 4.93
CA PRO A 64 -3.24 5.31 4.28
C PRO A 64 -1.89 4.91 3.64
N PRO A 65 -1.52 5.52 2.50
CA PRO A 65 -0.21 5.30 1.91
C PRO A 65 0.91 5.80 2.83
N PRO A 66 2.16 5.38 2.62
CA PRO A 66 3.29 5.90 3.37
C PRO A 66 3.34 7.43 3.30
N PRO A 67 3.53 8.13 4.45
CA PRO A 67 3.60 9.59 4.46
C PRO A 67 4.92 10.09 3.88
N LEU A 68 4.88 11.22 3.18
CA LEU A 68 6.07 12.01 2.94
C LEU A 68 6.40 12.81 4.21
N ALA A 69 7.56 12.56 4.79
CA ALA A 69 7.99 13.17 6.04
C ALA A 69 9.28 13.98 5.85
N TYR A 70 9.42 15.04 6.63
CA TYR A 70 10.66 15.81 6.72
C TYR A 70 11.20 15.85 8.15
N SER A 71 12.50 16.08 8.28
CA SER A 71 13.14 16.17 9.59
C SER A 71 12.68 17.40 10.37
N LYS A 72 12.41 17.21 11.68
CA LYS A 72 12.17 18.35 12.61
C LYS A 72 13.37 19.28 12.76
N LYS A 73 14.58 18.89 12.33
CA LYS A 73 15.79 19.72 12.36
C LYS A 73 15.81 20.79 11.28
N ILE A 74 15.00 20.66 10.23
CA ILE A 74 14.84 21.69 9.20
C ILE A 74 14.20 22.94 9.83
N PRO A 75 14.69 24.16 9.55
CA PRO A 75 14.09 25.41 10.03
C PRO A 75 12.61 25.51 9.69
N LEU A 76 11.83 26.14 10.56
CA LEU A 76 10.37 26.19 10.42
C LEU A 76 9.93 26.81 9.08
N GLU A 77 10.60 27.86 8.63
CA GLU A 77 10.27 28.53 7.37
C GLU A 77 10.51 27.62 6.15
N ASP A 78 11.58 26.85 6.17
CA ASP A 78 11.86 25.89 5.09
C ASP A 78 10.88 24.72 5.11
N ARG A 79 10.45 24.26 6.30
CA ARG A 79 9.38 23.25 6.41
C ARG A 79 8.07 23.74 5.81
N LYS A 80 7.71 25.02 6.01
CA LYS A 80 6.52 25.62 5.41
C LYS A 80 6.63 25.65 3.88
N LYS A 81 7.79 26.07 3.34
CA LYS A 81 8.05 26.08 1.90
C LYS A 81 7.97 24.69 1.28
N ILE A 82 8.62 23.70 1.91
CA ILE A 82 8.58 22.30 1.47
C ILE A 82 7.13 21.79 1.46
N LYS A 83 6.38 22.03 2.54
CA LYS A 83 4.98 21.60 2.63
C LYS A 83 4.13 22.23 1.52
N SER A 84 4.25 23.54 1.30
CA SER A 84 3.53 24.24 0.23
C SER A 84 3.88 23.67 -1.15
N ALA A 85 5.16 23.53 -1.45
CA ALA A 85 5.63 22.99 -2.72
C ALA A 85 5.11 21.57 -2.99
N VAL A 86 5.10 20.69 -1.98
CA VAL A 86 4.57 19.33 -2.10
C VAL A 86 3.06 19.35 -2.34
N LEU A 87 2.29 20.13 -1.58
CA LEU A 87 0.84 20.20 -1.74
C LEU A 87 0.42 20.77 -3.11
N GLU A 88 1.26 21.61 -3.71
CA GLU A 88 1.01 22.25 -5.01
C GLU A 88 1.67 21.53 -6.19
N ALA A 89 2.45 20.48 -5.94
CA ALA A 89 3.22 19.77 -6.98
C ALA A 89 2.35 19.34 -8.18
N HIS A 90 1.09 18.94 -7.94
CA HIS A 90 0.14 18.54 -8.97
C HIS A 90 -0.19 19.65 -9.98
N LYS A 91 0.07 20.93 -9.66
CA LYS A 91 -0.14 22.06 -10.56
C LYS A 91 0.99 22.20 -11.59
N HIS A 92 2.11 21.53 -11.36
CA HIS A 92 3.33 21.65 -12.16
C HIS A 92 3.67 20.40 -12.97
N GLY A 93 2.86 19.34 -12.88
CA GLY A 93 3.04 18.12 -13.64
C GLY A 93 2.42 16.89 -12.98
N GLU A 94 2.63 15.74 -13.60
CA GLU A 94 2.19 14.47 -13.04
C GLU A 94 2.98 14.11 -11.78
N ILE A 95 2.29 13.64 -10.78
CA ILE A 95 2.90 13.15 -9.55
C ILE A 95 2.99 11.64 -9.62
N GLY A 96 4.21 11.12 -9.70
CA GLY A 96 4.50 9.70 -9.56
C GLY A 96 4.37 9.24 -8.11
N GLY A 97 3.99 8.00 -7.90
CA GLY A 97 3.90 7.41 -6.57
C GLY A 97 3.92 5.89 -6.61
N TYR A 98 3.89 5.26 -5.46
CA TYR A 98 3.88 3.81 -5.30
C TYR A 98 2.80 3.12 -6.13
N GLY A 99 3.17 2.57 -7.29
CA GLY A 99 2.29 1.80 -8.16
C GLY A 99 1.32 2.63 -9.02
N GLY A 100 1.69 3.83 -9.47
CA GLY A 100 0.91 4.60 -10.42
C GLY A 100 0.94 6.11 -10.19
N THR A 101 0.15 6.86 -10.97
CA THR A 101 -0.04 8.30 -10.84
C THR A 101 -0.92 8.63 -9.62
N MET A 102 -0.65 9.77 -9.01
CA MET A 102 -1.46 10.36 -7.93
C MET A 102 -2.06 11.67 -8.42
N SER A 103 -3.27 12.00 -7.97
CA SER A 103 -3.90 13.27 -8.32
C SER A 103 -3.27 14.44 -7.59
N HIS A 104 -3.03 14.32 -6.29
CA HIS A 104 -2.42 15.36 -5.46
C HIS A 104 -1.98 14.82 -4.10
N TYR A 105 -1.13 15.57 -3.41
CA TYR A 105 -0.82 15.34 -1.99
C TYR A 105 -1.82 16.05 -1.10
N ILE A 106 -2.13 15.45 0.03
CA ILE A 106 -2.96 16.04 1.09
C ILE A 106 -2.21 16.10 2.41
N SER A 107 -2.54 17.08 3.24
CA SER A 107 -2.07 17.09 4.62
C SER A 107 -2.73 15.98 5.42
N VAL A 108 -1.95 15.29 6.22
CA VAL A 108 -2.42 14.23 7.13
C VAL A 108 -1.99 14.53 8.55
N SER A 109 -2.73 13.98 9.51
CA SER A 109 -2.42 14.01 10.93
C SER A 109 -1.86 12.66 11.39
N ASP A 110 -1.30 12.63 12.58
CA ASP A 110 -0.79 11.39 13.19
C ASP A 110 -1.90 10.36 13.41
N SER A 111 -3.12 10.81 13.75
CA SER A 111 -4.29 9.95 13.99
C SER A 111 -4.79 9.23 12.72
N ASP A 112 -4.52 9.75 11.53
CA ASP A 112 -4.91 9.08 10.27
C ASP A 112 -4.22 7.72 10.11
N TYR A 113 -3.13 7.47 10.88
CA TYR A 113 -2.37 6.23 10.88
C TYR A 113 -2.73 5.27 12.03
N ASP A 114 -3.78 5.56 12.81
CA ASP A 114 -4.18 4.71 13.95
C ASP A 114 -4.64 3.31 13.50
N VAL A 115 -5.19 3.17 12.31
CA VAL A 115 -5.51 1.86 11.73
C VAL A 115 -4.27 0.96 11.68
N LEU A 116 -3.12 1.50 11.27
CA LEU A 116 -1.85 0.75 11.24
C LEU A 116 -1.34 0.41 12.64
N ARG A 117 -1.45 1.34 13.59
CA ARG A 117 -1.08 1.11 15.00
C ARG A 117 -1.91 -0.03 15.61
N ASN A 118 -3.19 -0.08 15.29
CA ASN A 118 -4.07 -1.15 15.76
C ASN A 118 -3.68 -2.51 15.17
N VAL A 119 -3.32 -2.58 13.89
CA VAL A 119 -2.79 -3.81 13.28
C VAL A 119 -1.51 -4.26 13.99
N VAL A 120 -0.56 -3.36 14.24
CA VAL A 120 0.70 -3.68 14.96
C VAL A 120 0.42 -4.18 16.38
N LYS A 121 -0.52 -3.54 17.10
CA LYS A 121 -0.93 -4.00 18.45
C LYS A 121 -1.51 -5.42 18.42
N LEU A 122 -2.31 -5.75 17.41
CA LEU A 122 -2.88 -7.09 17.25
C LEU A 122 -1.80 -8.13 16.95
N LEU A 123 -0.82 -7.81 16.12
CA LEU A 123 0.31 -8.69 15.80
C LEU A 123 1.21 -8.94 17.02
N ASN A 124 1.44 -7.92 17.84
CA ASN A 124 2.28 -8.03 19.05
C ASN A 124 1.60 -8.79 20.20
N LYS A 125 0.27 -8.82 20.25
CA LYS A 125 -0.48 -9.63 21.25
C LYS A 125 -0.42 -11.13 20.99
N LYS A 126 0.06 -11.55 19.80
CA LYS A 126 0.17 -12.96 19.39
C LYS A 126 1.58 -13.55 19.55
N LYS A 127 2.52 -12.78 20.09
CA LYS A 127 3.82 -13.25 20.56
C LYS A 127 3.78 -13.54 22.05
#